data_58cfe6d534cbe836326c079962b03fc4
#
_entry.id   58cfe6d534cbe836326c079962b03fc4
#
_cell.length_a   1.000
_cell.length_b   1.000
_cell.length_c   1.000
_cell.angle_alpha   90.00
_cell.angle_beta   90.00
_cell.angle_gamma   90.00
#
_symmetry.space_group_name_H-M   'P 1'
#
loop_
_entity.id
_entity.type
_entity.pdbx_description
1 polymer ?
#
loop_
_entity_poly.entity_id
_entity_poly.type
_entity_poly.pdbx_seq_one_letter_code
_entity_poly.pdbx_strand_id
1 'polypeptide(L)'
;MHNPSTPAQVTVGAVVAAFLEQCGVKAAFGVISIHNMPILDAFAQRGAIRFISARGEAGAGNMADAYARSTASLGVCVTSTGPAAGNIAGSMVEALTAGAPVLHITGQIETPYLDKGMSYIHEAPDQLTMLKAISKAAFRVRSVDNVLGTLKRAVQVALTAPTGPVSVEIPIDIQSALTTMPADLSPLPIEAAVPSKAGLDALATRLAAAKRPMLWVGGGARRAGAAIQRLQKLGFGVVTTTQGRGTVPEDDPGSLGAYNIQKPVEDFYQSCDAMLVVGSRLRGNETLKYELKLPRPLYRIDADAAAEGRCYPSDAFVCGDAALALEGLADRLEALQYKADPALLTDLRAAHEQAVAALRDGLGPYAELVRQIQSVAGRNFNWVRDVTVSNSTWGNRELRIFEPSAGVHATGGGIGQGMPMAIGAAIGAAVTGSGRKTFCLAGDGGFILNLGELACMVQEEAPMVIVLMNDKSYGVIKNIQDAQYGGRXXXXXXXXXXXXXXXXXXTTRCCASRSRCRTRACRAWRT
;
A
#
# COMPACT_ATOMS: atom_id res chain seq x y z
N MET A 1 -33.58 -42.65 23.46
CA MET A 1 -32.27 -42.02 23.78
C MET A 1 -31.65 -41.54 22.46
N HIS A 2 -31.67 -40.23 22.24
CA HIS A 2 -31.04 -39.64 21.05
C HIS A 2 -29.51 -39.73 21.25
N ASN A 3 -28.88 -40.52 20.43
CA ASN A 3 -27.43 -40.59 20.39
C ASN A 3 -26.96 -39.22 19.87
N PRO A 4 -26.17 -38.47 20.64
CA PRO A 4 -25.69 -37.19 20.10
C PRO A 4 -24.86 -37.51 18.85
N SER A 5 -25.29 -36.97 17.71
CA SER A 5 -24.59 -37.17 16.45
C SER A 5 -23.15 -36.65 16.59
N THR A 6 -22.17 -37.48 16.24
CA THR A 6 -20.77 -37.06 16.19
C THR A 6 -20.67 -35.82 15.30
N PRO A 7 -19.99 -34.75 15.74
CA PRO A 7 -19.86 -33.56 14.89
C PRO A 7 -19.25 -33.93 13.55
N ALA A 8 -19.79 -33.32 12.48
CA ALA A 8 -19.27 -33.57 11.13
C ALA A 8 -17.80 -33.13 11.05
N GLN A 9 -16.99 -33.97 10.43
CA GLN A 9 -15.56 -33.66 10.23
C GLN A 9 -15.40 -32.80 8.97
N VAL A 10 -14.48 -31.83 9.06
CA VAL A 10 -14.11 -30.95 7.94
C VAL A 10 -12.60 -30.99 7.80
N THR A 11 -12.09 -30.54 6.64
CA THR A 11 -10.64 -30.41 6.49
C THR A 11 -10.16 -29.17 7.24
N VAL A 12 -8.88 -29.17 7.61
CA VAL A 12 -8.23 -27.96 8.14
C VAL A 12 -8.33 -26.82 7.12
N GLY A 13 -8.22 -27.14 5.81
CA GLY A 13 -8.46 -26.12 4.78
C GLY A 13 -9.79 -25.40 4.93
N ALA A 14 -10.85 -26.15 5.29
CA ALA A 14 -12.17 -25.55 5.53
C ALA A 14 -12.16 -24.64 6.77
N VAL A 15 -11.40 -25.01 7.80
CA VAL A 15 -11.26 -24.15 8.99
C VAL A 15 -10.55 -22.83 8.61
N VAL A 16 -9.49 -22.92 7.80
CA VAL A 16 -8.78 -21.74 7.32
C VAL A 16 -9.74 -20.82 6.55
N ALA A 17 -10.50 -21.38 5.61
CA ALA A 17 -11.45 -20.60 4.81
C ALA A 17 -12.52 -19.95 5.69
N ALA A 18 -13.09 -20.71 6.62
CA ALA A 18 -14.13 -20.20 7.51
C ALA A 18 -13.61 -19.07 8.40
N PHE A 19 -12.39 -19.21 8.91
CA PHE A 19 -11.77 -18.16 9.72
C PHE A 19 -11.56 -16.89 8.90
N LEU A 20 -11.04 -17.01 7.67
CA LEU A 20 -10.81 -15.83 6.83
C LEU A 20 -12.12 -15.12 6.50
N GLU A 21 -13.21 -15.87 6.32
CA GLU A 21 -14.55 -15.27 6.15
C GLU A 21 -14.91 -14.42 7.36
N GLN A 22 -14.63 -14.93 8.56
CA GLN A 22 -14.92 -14.17 9.80
C GLN A 22 -14.04 -12.92 9.93
N CYS A 23 -12.88 -12.92 9.29
CA CYS A 23 -12.02 -11.75 9.23
C CYS A 23 -12.49 -10.71 8.19
N GLY A 24 -13.56 -11.00 7.47
CA GLY A 24 -14.09 -10.09 6.45
C GLY A 24 -13.39 -10.21 5.09
N VAL A 25 -12.61 -11.27 4.88
CA VAL A 25 -11.90 -11.48 3.62
C VAL A 25 -12.90 -11.85 2.53
N LYS A 26 -12.88 -11.10 1.42
CA LYS A 26 -13.77 -11.34 0.28
C LYS A 26 -13.04 -11.81 -0.96
N ALA A 27 -11.74 -11.60 -1.02
CA ALA A 27 -10.90 -12.03 -2.14
C ALA A 27 -9.54 -12.46 -1.62
N ALA A 28 -8.93 -13.43 -2.30
CA ALA A 28 -7.58 -13.90 -2.02
C ALA A 28 -6.88 -14.09 -3.35
N PHE A 29 -5.57 -13.89 -3.36
CA PHE A 29 -4.75 -13.89 -4.58
C PHE A 29 -3.69 -14.97 -4.45
N GLY A 30 -3.40 -15.67 -5.53
CA GLY A 30 -2.39 -16.71 -5.43
C GLY A 30 -2.21 -17.51 -6.69
N VAL A 31 -1.40 -18.58 -6.57
CA VAL A 31 -1.19 -19.56 -7.62
C VAL A 31 -1.49 -20.93 -7.01
N ILE A 32 -2.38 -21.67 -7.67
CA ILE A 32 -2.78 -22.98 -7.16
C ILE A 32 -1.62 -23.99 -7.25
N SER A 33 -1.54 -24.86 -6.26
CA SER A 33 -0.57 -25.95 -6.23
C SER A 33 -1.05 -27.07 -5.34
N ILE A 34 -0.36 -28.21 -5.38
CA ILE A 34 -0.69 -29.33 -4.48
C ILE A 34 -0.51 -28.95 -3.01
N HIS A 35 0.34 -27.95 -2.71
CA HIS A 35 0.63 -27.58 -1.33
C HIS A 35 -0.31 -26.49 -0.78
N ASN A 36 -1.35 -26.10 -1.52
CA ASN A 36 -2.38 -25.20 -1.00
C ASN A 36 -3.79 -25.59 -1.46
N MET A 37 -3.90 -26.70 -2.18
CA MET A 37 -5.16 -27.14 -2.76
C MET A 37 -6.29 -27.30 -1.74
N PRO A 38 -6.06 -27.86 -0.54
CA PRO A 38 -7.17 -28.00 0.42
C PRO A 38 -7.77 -26.66 0.84
N ILE A 39 -6.96 -25.59 0.90
CA ILE A 39 -7.47 -24.26 1.24
C ILE A 39 -8.27 -23.71 0.07
N LEU A 40 -7.74 -23.82 -1.15
CA LEU A 40 -8.43 -23.29 -2.35
C LEU A 40 -9.70 -24.07 -2.65
N ASP A 41 -9.71 -25.37 -2.42
CA ASP A 41 -10.91 -26.18 -2.56
C ASP A 41 -11.98 -25.71 -1.58
N ALA A 42 -11.59 -25.38 -0.35
CA ALA A 42 -12.53 -24.88 0.65
C ALA A 42 -13.09 -23.52 0.23
N PHE A 43 -12.27 -22.63 -0.36
CA PHE A 43 -12.79 -21.38 -0.91
C PHE A 43 -13.88 -21.65 -1.95
N ALA A 44 -13.62 -22.60 -2.84
CA ALA A 44 -14.56 -22.93 -3.91
C ALA A 44 -15.85 -23.54 -3.36
N GLN A 45 -15.73 -24.46 -2.42
CA GLN A 45 -16.91 -25.13 -1.84
C GLN A 45 -17.77 -24.17 -1.04
N ARG A 46 -17.15 -23.27 -0.29
CA ARG A 46 -17.88 -22.34 0.58
C ARG A 46 -18.42 -21.11 -0.19
N GLY A 47 -17.77 -20.72 -1.28
CA GLY A 47 -18.24 -19.68 -2.18
C GLY A 47 -18.22 -18.26 -1.65
N ALA A 48 -17.60 -18.01 -0.49
CA ALA A 48 -17.62 -16.69 0.13
C ALA A 48 -16.37 -15.87 -0.23
N ILE A 49 -15.24 -16.52 -0.52
CA ILE A 49 -13.99 -15.85 -0.86
C ILE A 49 -13.70 -16.10 -2.34
N ARG A 50 -13.63 -15.01 -3.13
CA ARG A 50 -13.27 -15.09 -4.53
C ARG A 50 -11.76 -15.30 -4.64
N PHE A 51 -11.34 -16.39 -5.29
CA PHE A 51 -9.91 -16.63 -5.50
C PHE A 51 -9.49 -16.08 -6.86
N ILE A 52 -8.48 -15.24 -6.86
CA ILE A 52 -7.92 -14.60 -8.05
C ILE A 52 -6.64 -15.35 -8.40
N SER A 53 -6.66 -16.05 -9.54
CA SER A 53 -5.52 -16.86 -9.97
C SER A 53 -4.54 -15.98 -10.74
N ALA A 54 -3.45 -15.60 -10.07
CA ALA A 54 -2.37 -14.84 -10.69
C ALA A 54 -1.53 -15.76 -11.60
N ARG A 55 -0.70 -15.15 -12.42
CA ARG A 55 0.21 -15.88 -13.30
C ARG A 55 1.59 -16.06 -12.69
N GLY A 56 1.81 -15.45 -11.52
CA GLY A 56 3.03 -15.64 -10.74
C GLY A 56 2.82 -15.20 -9.32
N GLU A 57 3.63 -15.73 -8.41
CA GLU A 57 3.51 -15.43 -6.98
C GLU A 57 3.81 -13.97 -6.69
N ALA A 58 4.79 -13.39 -7.39
CA ALA A 58 5.12 -11.96 -7.22
C ALA A 58 3.90 -11.10 -7.55
N GLY A 59 3.22 -11.41 -8.66
CA GLY A 59 1.99 -10.71 -9.03
C GLY A 59 0.90 -10.88 -7.98
N ALA A 60 0.74 -12.10 -7.48
CA ALA A 60 -0.25 -12.37 -6.44
C ALA A 60 0.01 -11.54 -5.18
N GLY A 61 1.28 -11.47 -4.75
CA GLY A 61 1.65 -10.67 -3.59
C GLY A 61 1.40 -9.18 -3.80
N ASN A 62 1.70 -8.68 -4.99
CA ASN A 62 1.43 -7.28 -5.33
C ASN A 62 -0.08 -7.00 -5.32
N MET A 63 -0.89 -7.94 -5.83
CA MET A 63 -2.35 -7.79 -5.80
C MET A 63 -2.88 -7.71 -4.38
N ALA A 64 -2.41 -8.62 -3.50
CA ALA A 64 -2.84 -8.64 -2.10
C ALA A 64 -2.41 -7.35 -1.38
N ASP A 65 -1.21 -6.87 -1.64
CA ASP A 65 -0.67 -5.64 -1.09
C ASP A 65 -1.59 -4.45 -1.44
N ALA A 66 -1.84 -4.24 -2.73
CA ALA A 66 -2.65 -3.11 -3.17
C ALA A 66 -4.11 -3.23 -2.74
N TYR A 67 -4.63 -4.47 -2.70
CA TYR A 67 -5.96 -4.70 -2.14
C TYR A 67 -6.00 -4.20 -0.69
N ALA A 68 -5.00 -4.59 0.11
CA ALA A 68 -4.96 -4.18 1.51
C ALA A 68 -4.90 -2.66 1.65
N ARG A 69 -4.04 -2.02 0.87
CA ARG A 69 -3.86 -0.56 0.96
C ARG A 69 -5.10 0.19 0.49
N SER A 70 -5.68 -0.22 -0.64
CA SER A 70 -6.78 0.53 -1.25
C SER A 70 -8.12 0.29 -0.56
N THR A 71 -8.29 -0.85 0.12
CA THR A 71 -9.52 -1.13 0.88
C THR A 71 -9.36 -0.89 2.37
N ALA A 72 -8.14 -0.54 2.82
CA ALA A 72 -7.82 -0.34 4.24
C ALA A 72 -8.22 -1.57 5.07
N SER A 73 -7.88 -2.76 4.57
CA SER A 73 -8.24 -4.03 5.20
C SER A 73 -7.14 -5.06 5.00
N LEU A 74 -7.37 -6.29 5.46
CA LEU A 74 -6.40 -7.37 5.31
C LEU A 74 -6.38 -7.86 3.85
N GLY A 75 -5.18 -7.93 3.25
CA GLY A 75 -4.99 -8.58 1.97
C GLY A 75 -4.52 -10.01 2.20
N VAL A 76 -4.98 -10.96 1.38
CA VAL A 76 -4.62 -12.37 1.56
C VAL A 76 -3.99 -12.92 0.29
N CYS A 77 -2.84 -13.56 0.45
CA CYS A 77 -2.12 -14.20 -0.64
C CYS A 77 -1.84 -15.65 -0.26
N VAL A 78 -2.06 -16.57 -1.20
CA VAL A 78 -1.88 -18.01 -0.95
C VAL A 78 -0.91 -18.57 -2.00
N THR A 79 0.19 -19.18 -1.55
CA THR A 79 1.21 -19.73 -2.45
C THR A 79 1.56 -21.16 -2.10
N SER A 80 2.25 -21.82 -3.03
CA SER A 80 2.89 -23.09 -2.74
C SER A 80 4.14 -22.88 -1.88
N THR A 81 4.92 -23.94 -1.69
CA THR A 81 6.11 -23.95 -0.85
C THR A 81 7.38 -23.96 -1.71
N GLY A 82 8.51 -23.72 -1.08
CA GLY A 82 9.82 -23.74 -1.73
C GLY A 82 9.97 -22.65 -2.76
N PRO A 83 10.12 -23.02 -4.04
CA PRO A 83 10.27 -21.99 -5.11
C PRO A 83 9.17 -20.94 -5.08
N ALA A 84 7.94 -21.32 -4.83
CA ALA A 84 6.81 -20.38 -4.81
C ALA A 84 6.92 -19.39 -3.65
N ALA A 85 7.32 -19.90 -2.47
CA ALA A 85 7.54 -19.02 -1.33
C ALA A 85 8.70 -18.06 -1.58
N GLY A 86 9.70 -18.49 -2.35
CA GLY A 86 10.79 -17.61 -2.76
C GLY A 86 10.34 -16.56 -3.77
N ASN A 87 9.48 -16.94 -4.71
CA ASN A 87 9.02 -16.05 -5.78
C ASN A 87 8.24 -14.84 -5.26
N ILE A 88 7.63 -14.94 -4.07
CA ILE A 88 6.84 -13.83 -3.53
C ILE A 88 7.72 -12.78 -2.82
N ALA A 89 9.01 -13.05 -2.65
CA ALA A 89 9.86 -12.24 -1.78
C ALA A 89 9.83 -10.75 -2.11
N GLY A 90 9.95 -10.41 -3.39
CA GLY A 90 9.96 -9.00 -3.80
C GLY A 90 8.68 -8.26 -3.42
N SER A 91 7.53 -8.88 -3.61
CA SER A 91 6.26 -8.24 -3.27
C SER A 91 6.04 -8.20 -1.75
N MET A 92 6.57 -9.16 -1.00
CA MET A 92 6.52 -9.10 0.47
C MET A 92 7.39 -7.97 1.01
N VAL A 93 8.58 -7.77 0.42
CA VAL A 93 9.44 -6.64 0.79
C VAL A 93 8.72 -5.31 0.50
N GLU A 94 8.02 -5.22 -0.63
CA GLU A 94 7.22 -4.03 -0.93
C GLU A 94 6.13 -3.82 0.12
N ALA A 95 5.38 -4.87 0.47
CA ALA A 95 4.34 -4.77 1.48
C ALA A 95 4.92 -4.36 2.84
N LEU A 96 6.08 -4.89 3.20
CA LEU A 96 6.77 -4.53 4.44
C LEU A 96 7.18 -3.05 4.42
N THR A 97 7.75 -2.60 3.31
CA THR A 97 8.16 -1.20 3.16
C THR A 97 6.97 -0.26 3.26
N ALA A 98 5.85 -0.63 2.65
CA ALA A 98 4.64 0.20 2.65
C ALA A 98 3.83 0.07 3.94
N GLY A 99 4.10 -0.96 4.73
CA GLY A 99 3.30 -1.23 5.92
C GLY A 99 1.94 -1.83 5.61
N ALA A 100 1.83 -2.57 4.51
CA ALA A 100 0.55 -3.14 4.10
C ALA A 100 0.24 -4.41 4.90
N PRO A 101 -0.97 -4.52 5.49
CA PRO A 101 -1.32 -5.71 6.26
C PRO A 101 -1.73 -6.85 5.33
N VAL A 102 -0.74 -7.64 4.93
CA VAL A 102 -0.93 -8.80 4.05
C VAL A 102 -0.74 -10.06 4.86
N LEU A 103 -1.69 -10.98 4.78
CA LEU A 103 -1.53 -12.34 5.30
C LEU A 103 -1.11 -13.24 4.14
N HIS A 104 0.12 -13.72 4.19
CA HIS A 104 0.65 -14.67 3.22
C HIS A 104 0.57 -16.06 3.80
N ILE A 105 -0.28 -16.91 3.24
CA ILE A 105 -0.37 -18.32 3.62
C ILE A 105 0.37 -19.11 2.57
N THR A 106 1.42 -19.81 2.99
CA THR A 106 2.18 -20.66 2.09
C THR A 106 2.07 -22.10 2.56
N GLY A 107 2.18 -23.03 1.62
CA GLY A 107 2.25 -24.42 1.98
C GLY A 107 3.61 -24.79 2.58
N GLN A 108 3.72 -26.03 2.94
CA GLN A 108 4.98 -26.65 3.36
C GLN A 108 4.86 -28.14 3.06
N ILE A 109 5.98 -28.80 2.93
CA ILE A 109 6.00 -30.24 2.69
C ILE A 109 5.43 -30.98 3.91
N GLU A 110 5.11 -32.23 3.72
CA GLU A 110 4.52 -33.08 4.78
C GLU A 110 5.40 -33.11 6.01
N THR A 111 4.78 -33.10 7.18
CA THR A 111 5.50 -33.04 8.46
C THR A 111 6.49 -34.19 8.65
N PRO A 112 6.24 -35.43 8.19
CA PRO A 112 7.23 -36.48 8.38
C PRO A 112 8.57 -36.27 7.67
N TYR A 113 8.60 -35.41 6.64
CA TYR A 113 9.82 -35.13 5.85
C TYR A 113 10.47 -33.80 6.18
N LEU A 114 9.75 -32.95 6.90
CA LEU A 114 10.17 -31.59 7.14
C LEU A 114 11.39 -31.51 8.06
N ASP A 115 12.37 -30.70 7.70
CA ASP A 115 13.58 -30.43 8.48
C ASP A 115 14.52 -31.64 8.62
N LYS A 116 14.39 -32.63 7.74
CA LYS A 116 15.22 -33.84 7.79
C LYS A 116 16.32 -33.88 6.72
N GLY A 117 16.37 -32.88 5.86
CA GLY A 117 17.40 -32.82 4.83
C GLY A 117 17.32 -33.93 3.81
N MET A 118 16.12 -34.37 3.50
CA MET A 118 15.90 -35.53 2.61
C MET A 118 15.85 -35.12 1.14
N SER A 119 16.06 -33.86 0.84
CA SER A 119 15.96 -33.33 -0.53
C SER A 119 14.56 -33.56 -1.12
N TYR A 120 13.54 -33.40 -0.29
CA TYR A 120 12.16 -33.64 -0.70
C TYR A 120 11.74 -32.55 -1.71
N ILE A 121 10.95 -32.96 -2.68
CA ILE A 121 10.50 -32.00 -3.72
C ILE A 121 9.78 -30.81 -3.08
N HIS A 122 10.06 -29.62 -3.57
CA HIS A 122 9.54 -28.33 -3.08
C HIS A 122 10.10 -27.90 -1.72
N GLU A 123 11.02 -28.64 -1.13
CA GLU A 123 11.61 -28.23 0.14
C GLU A 123 12.66 -27.14 -0.08
N ALA A 124 12.50 -26.00 0.60
CA ALA A 124 13.60 -25.04 0.79
C ALA A 124 14.20 -25.34 2.16
N PRO A 125 15.52 -25.40 2.30
CA PRO A 125 16.13 -25.85 3.55
C PRO A 125 15.68 -25.09 4.80
N ASP A 126 15.40 -23.79 4.67
CA ASP A 126 14.93 -22.99 5.82
C ASP A 126 13.97 -21.92 5.34
N GLN A 127 12.79 -22.38 4.92
CA GLN A 127 11.77 -21.48 4.41
C GLN A 127 11.30 -20.49 5.47
N LEU A 128 11.16 -20.93 6.72
CA LEU A 128 10.65 -20.07 7.78
C LEU A 128 11.55 -18.85 8.00
N THR A 129 12.87 -19.04 8.03
CA THR A 129 13.80 -17.92 8.19
C THR A 129 13.73 -16.97 6.98
N MET A 130 13.61 -17.53 5.77
CA MET A 130 13.41 -16.70 4.58
C MET A 130 12.17 -15.83 4.72
N LEU A 131 11.06 -16.42 5.17
CA LEU A 131 9.81 -15.67 5.34
C LEU A 131 9.93 -14.62 6.44
N LYS A 132 10.64 -14.90 7.53
CA LYS A 132 10.89 -13.93 8.59
C LYS A 132 11.66 -12.73 8.09
N ALA A 133 12.59 -12.94 7.17
CA ALA A 133 13.43 -11.85 6.63
C ALA A 133 12.65 -10.87 5.76
N ILE A 134 11.51 -11.29 5.19
CA ILE A 134 10.74 -10.47 4.26
C ILE A 134 9.35 -10.08 4.81
N SER A 135 9.08 -10.38 6.09
CA SER A 135 7.78 -10.16 6.70
C SER A 135 7.95 -9.44 8.03
N LYS A 136 6.87 -8.86 8.51
CA LYS A 136 6.83 -8.33 9.88
C LYS A 136 6.99 -9.46 10.90
N ALA A 137 6.40 -10.61 10.60
CA ALA A 137 6.51 -11.83 11.40
C ALA A 137 6.19 -13.03 10.51
N ALA A 138 6.64 -14.20 10.90
CA ALA A 138 6.31 -15.44 10.19
C ALA A 138 6.15 -16.57 11.20
N PHE A 139 5.21 -17.46 10.91
CA PHE A 139 4.84 -18.55 11.82
C PHE A 139 4.76 -19.86 11.06
N ARG A 140 5.09 -20.96 11.75
CA ARG A 140 4.91 -22.32 11.25
C ARG A 140 3.81 -23.00 12.06
N VAL A 141 2.82 -23.55 11.35
CA VAL A 141 1.83 -24.44 11.97
C VAL A 141 2.46 -25.83 12.11
N ARG A 142 2.44 -26.37 13.32
CA ARG A 142 3.08 -27.66 13.60
C ARG A 142 2.09 -28.80 13.84
N SER A 143 0.82 -28.48 14.08
CA SER A 143 -0.20 -29.50 14.33
C SER A 143 -1.58 -28.96 13.99
N VAL A 144 -2.53 -29.87 13.80
CA VAL A 144 -3.92 -29.50 13.55
C VAL A 144 -4.46 -28.58 14.65
N ASP A 145 -4.09 -28.88 15.89
CA ASP A 145 -4.63 -28.16 17.05
C ASP A 145 -4.23 -26.68 17.10
N ASN A 146 -3.11 -26.31 16.48
CA ASN A 146 -2.67 -24.92 16.58
C ASN A 146 -2.86 -24.10 15.29
N VAL A 147 -3.58 -24.65 14.31
CA VAL A 147 -3.84 -23.90 13.06
C VAL A 147 -4.59 -22.62 13.35
N LEU A 148 -5.74 -22.71 14.02
CA LEU A 148 -6.60 -21.56 14.23
C LEU A 148 -5.92 -20.51 15.10
N GLY A 149 -5.30 -20.93 16.20
CA GLY A 149 -4.59 -20.00 17.08
C GLY A 149 -3.46 -19.26 16.37
N THR A 150 -2.72 -19.98 15.52
CA THR A 150 -1.64 -19.36 14.74
C THR A 150 -2.20 -18.33 13.74
N LEU A 151 -3.30 -18.67 13.06
CA LEU A 151 -3.90 -17.74 12.11
C LEU A 151 -4.49 -16.52 12.82
N LYS A 152 -5.13 -16.70 13.96
CA LYS A 152 -5.65 -15.57 14.77
C LYS A 152 -4.50 -14.63 15.14
N ARG A 153 -3.39 -15.20 15.62
CA ARG A 153 -2.21 -14.42 16.00
C ARG A 153 -1.62 -13.70 14.79
N ALA A 154 -1.51 -14.39 13.65
CA ALA A 154 -0.94 -13.80 12.43
C ALA A 154 -1.74 -12.60 11.95
N VAL A 155 -3.08 -12.73 11.93
CA VAL A 155 -3.95 -11.63 11.51
C VAL A 155 -3.84 -10.46 12.49
N GLN A 156 -3.81 -10.75 13.80
CA GLN A 156 -3.65 -9.71 14.81
C GLN A 156 -2.34 -8.94 14.61
N VAL A 157 -1.24 -9.66 14.37
CA VAL A 157 0.07 -9.03 14.16
C VAL A 157 0.06 -8.17 12.89
N ALA A 158 -0.53 -8.68 11.79
CA ALA A 158 -0.58 -7.94 10.53
C ALA A 158 -1.35 -6.63 10.68
N LEU A 159 -2.46 -6.65 11.41
CA LEU A 159 -3.37 -5.50 11.54
C LEU A 159 -3.03 -4.57 12.71
N THR A 160 -2.14 -4.97 13.61
CA THR A 160 -1.73 -4.11 14.72
C THR A 160 -0.66 -3.13 14.23
N ALA A 161 -0.87 -1.85 14.47
CA ALA A 161 0.08 -0.81 14.04
C ALA A 161 1.43 -0.98 14.78
N PRO A 162 2.55 -0.83 14.09
CA PRO A 162 2.68 -0.55 12.65
C PRO A 162 2.33 -1.79 11.83
N THR A 163 1.32 -1.66 10.99
CA THR A 163 0.81 -2.79 10.18
C THR A 163 1.88 -3.29 9.21
N GLY A 164 1.76 -4.54 8.81
CA GLY A 164 2.71 -5.11 7.88
C GLY A 164 2.37 -6.54 7.50
N PRO A 165 3.11 -7.10 6.54
CA PRO A 165 2.84 -8.46 6.06
C PRO A 165 3.31 -9.52 7.06
N VAL A 166 2.53 -10.59 7.15
CA VAL A 166 2.83 -11.74 8.02
C VAL A 166 2.67 -13.00 7.19
N SER A 167 3.62 -13.92 7.32
CA SER A 167 3.58 -15.21 6.61
C SER A 167 3.26 -16.32 7.59
N VAL A 168 2.46 -17.29 7.13
CA VAL A 168 2.15 -18.52 7.88
C VAL A 168 2.38 -19.70 6.94
N GLU A 169 3.25 -20.64 7.33
CA GLU A 169 3.40 -21.87 6.54
C GLU A 169 2.61 -23.01 7.20
N ILE A 170 1.82 -23.71 6.37
CA ILE A 170 0.96 -24.80 6.83
C ILE A 170 1.30 -26.06 6.02
N PRO A 171 1.90 -27.09 6.63
CA PRO A 171 2.20 -28.32 5.91
C PRO A 171 0.97 -28.95 5.26
N ILE A 172 1.18 -29.54 4.07
CA ILE A 172 0.06 -30.03 3.27
C ILE A 172 -0.72 -31.15 3.98
N ASP A 173 -0.03 -32.00 4.73
CA ASP A 173 -0.70 -33.07 5.48
C ASP A 173 -1.60 -32.47 6.57
N ILE A 174 -1.18 -31.34 7.17
CA ILE A 174 -2.02 -30.65 8.15
C ILE A 174 -3.22 -30.01 7.46
N GLN A 175 -3.01 -29.37 6.29
CA GLN A 175 -4.13 -28.76 5.56
C GLN A 175 -5.22 -29.78 5.22
N SER A 176 -4.80 -31.00 4.90
CA SER A 176 -5.71 -32.08 4.47
C SER A 176 -6.34 -32.82 5.64
N ALA A 177 -5.80 -32.69 6.83
CA ALA A 177 -6.27 -33.44 8.00
C ALA A 177 -7.73 -33.08 8.31
N LEU A 178 -8.43 -34.07 8.86
CA LEU A 178 -9.82 -33.89 9.29
C LEU A 178 -9.87 -33.41 10.74
N THR A 179 -10.79 -32.51 11.02
CA THR A 179 -10.98 -31.96 12.35
C THR A 179 -12.43 -31.54 12.51
N THR A 180 -12.82 -31.17 13.72
CA THR A 180 -14.12 -30.56 13.98
C THR A 180 -14.03 -29.06 13.76
N MET A 181 -15.01 -28.46 13.08
CA MET A 181 -15.04 -27.02 12.89
C MET A 181 -15.09 -26.33 14.25
N PRO A 182 -14.11 -25.48 14.59
CA PRO A 182 -14.15 -24.77 15.88
C PRO A 182 -15.40 -23.93 16.03
N ALA A 183 -15.93 -23.88 17.26
CA ALA A 183 -17.13 -23.10 17.56
C ALA A 183 -16.87 -21.59 17.48
N ASP A 184 -15.67 -21.15 17.85
CA ASP A 184 -15.32 -19.72 17.87
C ASP A 184 -14.23 -19.43 16.83
N LEU A 185 -14.65 -18.86 15.71
CA LEU A 185 -13.75 -18.46 14.61
C LEU A 185 -13.51 -16.96 14.62
N SER A 186 -13.90 -16.25 15.67
CA SER A 186 -13.74 -14.79 15.68
C SER A 186 -12.26 -14.40 15.73
N PRO A 187 -11.87 -13.37 14.99
CA PRO A 187 -10.49 -12.87 15.05
C PRO A 187 -10.21 -12.24 16.42
N LEU A 188 -8.92 -12.19 16.78
CA LEU A 188 -8.51 -11.51 17.99
C LEU A 188 -8.73 -10.00 17.84
N PRO A 189 -9.03 -9.30 18.94
CA PRO A 189 -9.24 -7.85 18.84
C PRO A 189 -7.95 -7.13 18.48
N ILE A 190 -8.10 -6.04 17.72
CA ILE A 190 -6.99 -5.16 17.35
C ILE A 190 -7.11 -3.92 18.22
N GLU A 191 -6.12 -3.71 19.06
CA GLU A 191 -6.13 -2.58 19.99
C GLU A 191 -5.24 -1.46 19.47
N ALA A 192 -5.78 -0.24 19.44
CA ALA A 192 -5.00 0.94 19.09
C ALA A 192 -4.06 1.29 20.26
N ALA A 193 -2.86 1.75 19.92
CA ALA A 193 -1.91 2.22 20.93
C ALA A 193 -2.44 3.51 21.55
N VAL A 194 -2.68 3.52 22.86
CA VAL A 194 -3.23 4.69 23.55
C VAL A 194 -2.08 5.61 23.96
N PRO A 195 -2.07 6.88 23.50
CA PRO A 195 -1.01 7.81 23.91
C PRO A 195 -1.15 8.19 25.37
N SER A 196 -0.03 8.48 26.03
CA SER A 196 -0.07 8.87 27.43
C SER A 196 -0.66 10.29 27.58
N LYS A 197 -1.46 10.49 28.61
CA LYS A 197 -2.03 11.81 28.89
C LYS A 197 -0.94 12.84 29.18
N ALA A 198 0.09 12.45 29.94
CA ALA A 198 1.21 13.35 30.24
C ALA A 198 1.97 13.73 28.97
N GLY A 199 2.17 12.78 28.05
CA GLY A 199 2.84 13.07 26.79
C GLY A 199 2.04 14.06 25.94
N LEU A 200 0.72 13.87 25.88
CA LEU A 200 -0.14 14.79 25.13
C LEU A 200 -0.18 16.19 25.78
N ASP A 201 -0.23 16.25 27.10
CA ASP A 201 -0.17 17.54 27.83
C ASP A 201 1.11 18.30 27.49
N ALA A 202 2.25 17.60 27.56
CA ALA A 202 3.54 18.21 27.25
C ALA A 202 3.63 18.67 25.80
N LEU A 203 3.18 17.84 24.86
CA LEU A 203 3.21 18.19 23.46
C LEU A 203 2.31 19.39 23.15
N ALA A 204 1.11 19.42 23.74
CA ALA A 204 0.18 20.53 23.56
C ALA A 204 0.79 21.84 24.05
N THR A 205 1.46 21.81 25.20
CA THR A 205 2.12 23.00 25.76
C THR A 205 3.19 23.51 24.79
N ARG A 206 3.99 22.61 24.24
CA ARG A 206 5.04 22.99 23.28
C ARG A 206 4.44 23.58 22.00
N LEU A 207 3.41 22.94 21.45
CA LEU A 207 2.79 23.40 20.20
C LEU A 207 2.04 24.72 20.41
N ALA A 208 1.48 24.94 21.60
CA ALA A 208 0.78 26.20 21.89
C ALA A 208 1.72 27.40 21.84
N ALA A 209 3.03 27.19 22.01
CA ALA A 209 4.02 28.26 21.90
C ALA A 209 4.38 28.58 20.43
N ALA A 210 4.00 27.73 19.48
CA ALA A 210 4.32 27.94 18.07
C ALA A 210 3.28 28.85 17.41
N LYS A 211 3.74 29.70 16.52
CA LYS A 211 2.85 30.58 15.75
C LYS A 211 2.63 30.08 14.32
N ARG A 212 3.56 29.29 13.80
CA ARG A 212 3.51 28.83 12.42
C ARG A 212 3.77 27.31 12.36
N PRO A 213 2.84 26.50 12.92
CA PRO A 213 3.06 25.05 13.00
C PRO A 213 2.59 24.32 11.75
N MET A 214 3.36 23.31 11.35
CA MET A 214 3.03 22.43 10.23
C MET A 214 2.80 21.01 10.70
N LEU A 215 1.88 20.31 10.06
CA LEU A 215 1.71 18.85 10.18
C LEU A 215 2.35 18.20 8.97
N TRP A 216 3.19 17.20 9.22
CA TRP A 216 3.72 16.32 8.18
C TRP A 216 3.02 14.97 8.34
N VAL A 217 2.18 14.61 7.36
CA VAL A 217 1.25 13.48 7.46
C VAL A 217 1.75 12.32 6.61
N GLY A 218 2.10 11.22 7.27
CA GLY A 218 2.52 10.01 6.57
C GLY A 218 1.42 8.96 6.48
N GLY A 219 1.77 7.79 5.96
CA GLY A 219 0.80 6.70 5.76
C GLY A 219 0.17 6.20 7.04
N GLY A 220 0.88 6.29 8.18
CA GLY A 220 0.33 5.87 9.46
C GLY A 220 -0.80 6.75 9.97
N ALA A 221 -1.02 7.91 9.35
CA ALA A 221 -2.08 8.83 9.76
C ALA A 221 -3.31 8.80 8.85
N ARG A 222 -3.42 7.80 7.97
CA ARG A 222 -4.52 7.75 6.99
C ARG A 222 -5.90 7.77 7.62
N ARG A 223 -6.05 7.27 8.84
CA ARG A 223 -7.35 7.23 9.54
C ARG A 223 -7.58 8.43 10.44
N ALA A 224 -6.66 9.39 10.44
CA ALA A 224 -6.71 10.55 11.32
C ALA A 224 -7.25 11.82 10.64
N GLY A 225 -7.89 11.71 9.48
CA GLY A 225 -8.34 12.88 8.71
C GLY A 225 -9.20 13.85 9.49
N ALA A 226 -10.16 13.33 10.29
CA ALA A 226 -11.04 14.19 11.07
C ALA A 226 -10.27 14.99 12.14
N ALA A 227 -9.32 14.35 12.82
CA ALA A 227 -8.49 15.03 13.82
C ALA A 227 -7.58 16.07 13.16
N ILE A 228 -7.03 15.73 11.98
CA ILE A 228 -6.20 16.68 11.22
C ILE A 228 -7.04 17.92 10.86
N GLN A 229 -8.30 17.73 10.44
CA GLN A 229 -9.19 18.84 10.13
C GLN A 229 -9.40 19.77 11.34
N ARG A 230 -9.52 19.19 12.54
CA ARG A 230 -9.65 19.99 13.76
C ARG A 230 -8.41 20.89 13.96
N LEU A 231 -7.21 20.34 13.71
CA LEU A 231 -5.99 21.13 13.83
C LEU A 231 -5.89 22.18 12.72
N GLN A 232 -6.37 21.86 11.52
CA GLN A 232 -6.43 22.86 10.44
C GLN A 232 -7.32 24.04 10.83
N LYS A 233 -8.42 23.79 11.52
CA LYS A 233 -9.30 24.88 12.00
C LYS A 233 -8.61 25.80 13.00
N LEU A 234 -7.56 25.28 13.67
CA LEU A 234 -6.75 26.08 14.58
C LEU A 234 -5.61 26.81 13.86
N GLY A 235 -5.48 26.58 12.56
CA GLY A 235 -4.51 27.30 11.72
C GLY A 235 -3.28 26.51 11.31
N PHE A 236 -3.19 25.21 11.66
CA PHE A 236 -2.08 24.36 11.21
C PHE A 236 -2.09 24.20 9.70
N GLY A 237 -0.91 24.25 9.08
CA GLY A 237 -0.75 23.83 7.70
C GLY A 237 -0.46 22.35 7.60
N VAL A 238 -0.70 21.77 6.44
CA VAL A 238 -0.51 20.32 6.22
C VAL A 238 0.37 20.09 4.99
N VAL A 239 1.28 19.13 5.09
CA VAL A 239 2.02 18.56 3.97
C VAL A 239 1.99 17.03 4.15
N THR A 240 1.98 16.29 3.05
CA THR A 240 1.91 14.83 3.14
C THR A 240 3.13 14.18 2.46
N THR A 241 3.43 12.96 2.88
CA THR A 241 4.26 12.07 2.08
C THR A 241 3.41 11.48 0.96
N THR A 242 4.05 10.76 0.04
CA THR A 242 3.29 10.06 -1.00
C THR A 242 2.34 9.01 -0.41
N GLN A 243 2.69 8.42 0.72
CA GLN A 243 1.84 7.44 1.41
C GLN A 243 0.70 8.09 2.19
N GLY A 244 0.87 9.33 2.60
CA GLY A 244 -0.16 10.06 3.34
C GLY A 244 -1.15 10.80 2.46
N ARG A 245 -0.99 10.76 1.15
CA ARG A 245 -1.84 11.50 0.21
C ARG A 245 -3.31 11.11 0.38
N GLY A 246 -4.18 12.11 0.28
CA GLY A 246 -5.62 11.92 0.35
C GLY A 246 -6.19 11.88 1.76
N THR A 247 -5.35 11.80 2.78
CA THR A 247 -5.81 11.95 4.16
C THR A 247 -6.46 13.33 4.35
N VAL A 248 -5.89 14.34 3.70
CA VAL A 248 -6.54 15.62 3.47
C VAL A 248 -6.77 15.69 1.96
N PRO A 249 -7.99 15.99 1.50
CA PRO A 249 -8.22 16.12 0.05
C PRO A 249 -7.24 17.12 -0.55
N GLU A 250 -6.67 16.78 -1.70
CA GLU A 250 -5.56 17.58 -2.23
C GLU A 250 -6.02 18.90 -2.87
N ASP A 251 -7.31 19.17 -2.91
CA ASP A 251 -7.81 20.50 -3.25
C ASP A 251 -8.07 21.39 -2.01
N ASP A 252 -7.76 20.89 -0.82
CA ASP A 252 -7.87 21.67 0.41
C ASP A 252 -6.83 22.80 0.38
N PRO A 253 -7.24 24.07 0.55
CA PRO A 253 -6.29 25.19 0.46
C PRO A 253 -5.28 25.23 1.62
N GLY A 254 -5.48 24.47 2.68
CA GLY A 254 -4.53 24.35 3.80
C GLY A 254 -3.55 23.22 3.65
N SER A 255 -3.50 22.57 2.49
CA SER A 255 -2.62 21.43 2.27
C SER A 255 -1.65 21.69 1.11
N LEU A 256 -0.40 21.31 1.32
CA LEU A 256 0.61 21.30 0.26
C LEU A 256 0.60 20.00 -0.54
N GLY A 257 -0.29 19.06 -0.17
CA GLY A 257 -0.26 17.73 -0.81
C GLY A 257 1.11 17.10 -0.65
N ALA A 258 1.56 16.35 -1.66
CA ALA A 258 2.85 15.67 -1.64
C ALA A 258 3.94 16.48 -2.38
N TYR A 259 3.89 17.78 -2.25
CA TYR A 259 4.97 18.67 -2.71
C TYR A 259 6.04 18.85 -1.63
N ASN A 260 6.16 17.91 -0.75
CA ASN A 260 6.97 17.96 0.48
C ASN A 260 8.46 18.19 0.23
N ILE A 261 8.99 17.76 -0.92
CA ILE A 261 10.44 17.91 -1.19
C ILE A 261 10.74 18.97 -2.26
N GLN A 262 9.72 19.69 -2.73
CA GLN A 262 9.91 20.69 -3.78
C GLN A 262 10.53 21.96 -3.19
N LYS A 263 11.40 22.60 -3.97
CA LYS A 263 12.22 23.71 -3.48
C LYS A 263 11.37 24.87 -2.90
N PRO A 264 10.29 25.33 -3.56
CA PRO A 264 9.48 26.40 -2.95
C PRO A 264 8.90 26.00 -1.61
N VAL A 265 8.57 24.73 -1.41
CA VAL A 265 8.03 24.22 -0.15
C VAL A 265 9.14 24.13 0.91
N GLU A 266 10.32 23.68 0.54
CA GLU A 266 11.46 23.68 1.46
C GLU A 266 11.78 25.10 1.93
N ASP A 267 11.73 26.06 1.03
CA ASP A 267 11.96 27.47 1.39
C ASP A 267 10.87 27.94 2.37
N PHE A 268 9.63 27.57 2.13
CA PHE A 268 8.51 27.89 3.00
C PHE A 268 8.73 27.32 4.41
N TYR A 269 9.25 26.08 4.52
CA TYR A 269 9.52 25.45 5.83
C TYR A 269 10.40 26.34 6.71
N GLN A 270 11.29 27.13 6.12
CA GLN A 270 12.20 27.98 6.89
C GLN A 270 11.48 29.10 7.62
N SER A 271 10.25 29.42 7.21
CA SER A 271 9.41 30.41 7.89
C SER A 271 8.52 29.81 8.97
N CYS A 272 8.52 28.48 9.10
CA CYS A 272 7.69 27.77 10.09
C CYS A 272 8.49 27.56 11.37
N ASP A 273 7.81 27.60 12.51
CA ASP A 273 8.48 27.52 13.82
C ASP A 273 8.19 26.24 14.60
N ALA A 274 7.52 25.27 13.99
CA ALA A 274 7.36 23.93 14.54
C ALA A 274 6.84 23.01 13.44
N MET A 275 7.17 21.73 13.55
CA MET A 275 6.58 20.69 12.70
C MET A 275 6.25 19.47 13.55
N LEU A 276 5.03 18.97 13.39
CA LEU A 276 4.58 17.73 14.00
C LEU A 276 4.49 16.67 12.92
N VAL A 277 5.33 15.64 13.02
CA VAL A 277 5.38 14.51 12.08
C VAL A 277 4.49 13.40 12.63
N VAL A 278 3.52 12.96 11.84
CA VAL A 278 2.54 11.96 12.29
C VAL A 278 2.54 10.78 11.34
N GLY A 279 2.87 9.60 11.87
CA GLY A 279 2.78 8.35 11.12
C GLY A 279 3.70 8.29 9.91
N SER A 280 4.91 8.79 10.02
CA SER A 280 5.86 8.85 8.90
C SER A 280 7.23 8.37 9.34
N ARG A 281 7.85 7.56 8.49
CA ARG A 281 9.22 7.08 8.75
C ARG A 281 10.29 8.11 8.36
N LEU A 282 9.91 9.20 7.71
CA LEU A 282 10.85 10.22 7.21
C LEU A 282 11.95 9.59 6.36
N ARG A 283 11.54 8.74 5.42
CA ARG A 283 12.47 7.99 4.58
C ARG A 283 13.25 8.89 3.63
N GLY A 284 14.37 8.34 3.11
CA GLY A 284 15.28 9.12 2.27
C GLY A 284 14.65 9.75 1.04
N ASN A 285 13.75 9.04 0.35
CA ASN A 285 13.13 9.61 -0.86
C ASN A 285 12.00 10.61 -0.55
N GLU A 286 11.58 10.68 0.71
CA GLU A 286 10.64 11.73 1.13
C GLU A 286 11.36 12.93 1.74
N THR A 287 12.70 12.84 1.94
CA THR A 287 13.46 13.86 2.65
C THR A 287 14.76 14.23 1.95
N LEU A 288 14.85 14.03 0.62
CA LEU A 288 16.06 14.34 -0.17
C LEU A 288 17.30 13.68 0.46
N LYS A 289 17.19 12.36 0.73
CA LYS A 289 18.26 11.57 1.36
C LYS A 289 18.66 12.15 2.72
N TYR A 290 17.64 12.56 3.51
CA TYR A 290 17.80 13.10 4.87
C TYR A 290 18.46 14.48 4.90
N GLU A 291 18.50 15.17 3.76
CA GLU A 291 19.05 16.52 3.67
C GLU A 291 17.99 17.61 3.67
N LEU A 292 16.70 17.23 3.56
CA LEU A 292 15.61 18.20 3.59
C LEU A 292 15.60 18.95 4.92
N LYS A 293 15.58 20.27 4.86
CA LYS A 293 15.59 21.11 6.07
C LYS A 293 14.15 21.30 6.55
N LEU A 294 13.82 20.59 7.62
CA LEU A 294 12.48 20.66 8.21
C LEU A 294 12.42 21.73 9.30
N PRO A 295 11.21 22.29 9.55
CA PRO A 295 11.05 23.22 10.66
C PRO A 295 11.51 22.61 12.01
N ARG A 296 12.04 23.47 12.87
CA ARG A 296 12.43 23.09 14.23
C ARG A 296 11.71 24.01 15.21
N PRO A 297 11.33 23.51 16.40
CA PRO A 297 11.47 22.13 16.86
C PRO A 297 10.60 21.16 16.08
N LEU A 298 11.04 19.90 16.04
CA LEU A 298 10.34 18.82 15.34
C LEU A 298 9.82 17.82 16.36
N TYR A 299 8.53 17.56 16.31
CA TYR A 299 7.85 16.64 17.21
C TYR A 299 7.31 15.46 16.42
N ARG A 300 7.16 14.31 17.08
CA ARG A 300 6.64 13.12 16.39
C ARG A 300 5.55 12.44 17.18
N ILE A 301 4.56 11.94 16.46
CA ILE A 301 3.57 10.99 16.94
C ILE A 301 3.69 9.75 16.05
N ASP A 302 3.84 8.59 16.64
CA ASP A 302 3.93 7.35 15.89
C ASP A 302 3.48 6.18 16.78
N ALA A 303 2.82 5.19 16.18
CA ALA A 303 2.44 3.98 16.91
C ALA A 303 3.63 3.07 17.19
N ASP A 304 4.74 3.27 16.49
CA ASP A 304 5.97 2.49 16.65
C ASP A 304 6.92 3.24 17.56
N ALA A 305 7.15 2.73 18.77
CA ALA A 305 8.06 3.36 19.73
C ALA A 305 9.48 3.52 19.16
N ALA A 306 9.88 2.64 18.24
CA ALA A 306 11.21 2.72 17.61
C ALA A 306 11.33 3.87 16.62
N ALA A 307 10.25 4.59 16.33
CA ALA A 307 10.31 5.74 15.43
C ALA A 307 10.96 6.96 16.07
N GLU A 308 11.07 6.98 17.40
CA GLU A 308 11.67 8.14 18.09
C GLU A 308 13.09 8.38 17.58
N GLY A 309 13.32 9.59 17.03
CA GLY A 309 14.64 9.98 16.53
C GLY A 309 15.07 9.32 15.24
N ARG A 310 14.23 8.46 14.66
CA ARG A 310 14.59 7.78 13.41
C ARG A 310 14.74 8.81 12.29
N CYS A 311 15.90 8.83 11.66
CA CYS A 311 16.29 9.69 10.52
C CYS A 311 16.46 11.16 10.89
N TYR A 312 15.58 11.72 11.71
CA TYR A 312 15.65 13.10 12.18
C TYR A 312 15.51 13.11 13.71
N PRO A 313 16.29 13.93 14.43
CA PRO A 313 16.10 14.05 15.87
C PRO A 313 14.71 14.61 16.21
N SER A 314 14.10 14.08 17.25
CA SER A 314 12.81 14.56 17.74
C SER A 314 13.03 15.40 19.01
N ASP A 315 12.35 16.55 19.08
CA ASP A 315 12.38 17.37 20.28
C ASP A 315 11.35 16.91 21.30
N ALA A 316 10.34 16.19 20.85
CA ALA A 316 9.39 15.47 21.71
C ALA A 316 8.78 14.34 20.89
N PHE A 317 8.40 13.26 21.56
CA PHE A 317 7.83 12.07 20.93
C PHE A 317 6.68 11.56 21.77
N VAL A 318 5.54 11.29 21.10
CA VAL A 318 4.38 10.63 21.72
C VAL A 318 4.14 9.33 20.99
N CYS A 319 4.22 8.21 21.70
CA CYS A 319 3.91 6.90 21.13
C CYS A 319 2.42 6.66 21.23
N GLY A 320 1.76 6.48 20.07
CA GLY A 320 0.34 6.23 20.09
C GLY A 320 -0.27 6.25 18.72
N ASP A 321 -1.51 5.76 18.66
CA ASP A 321 -2.32 5.79 17.44
C ASP A 321 -2.48 7.24 16.97
N ALA A 322 -2.33 7.46 15.67
CA ALA A 322 -2.35 8.82 15.12
C ALA A 322 -3.68 9.52 15.40
N ALA A 323 -4.80 8.85 15.18
CA ALA A 323 -6.11 9.49 15.38
C ALA A 323 -6.34 9.82 16.86
N LEU A 324 -6.06 8.86 17.75
CA LEU A 324 -6.23 9.10 19.18
C LEU A 324 -5.33 10.23 19.68
N ALA A 325 -4.07 10.23 19.24
CA ALA A 325 -3.12 11.25 19.66
C ALA A 325 -3.50 12.64 19.13
N LEU A 326 -3.87 12.73 17.86
CA LEU A 326 -4.25 14.02 17.28
C LEU A 326 -5.57 14.55 17.87
N GLU A 327 -6.52 13.67 18.16
CA GLU A 327 -7.76 14.07 18.85
C GLU A 327 -7.45 14.62 20.24
N GLY A 328 -6.61 13.92 20.99
CA GLY A 328 -6.22 14.38 22.32
C GLY A 328 -5.47 15.70 22.27
N LEU A 329 -4.63 15.88 21.28
CA LEU A 329 -3.90 17.13 21.07
C LEU A 329 -4.86 18.26 20.70
N ALA A 330 -5.80 18.01 19.79
CA ALA A 330 -6.80 19.01 19.40
C ALA A 330 -7.65 19.44 20.60
N ASP A 331 -8.09 18.48 21.43
CA ASP A 331 -8.84 18.80 22.65
C ASP A 331 -8.09 19.83 23.51
N ARG A 332 -6.79 19.59 23.71
CA ARG A 332 -5.97 20.43 24.57
C ARG A 332 -5.72 21.81 23.97
N LEU A 333 -5.44 21.86 22.67
CA LEU A 333 -5.20 23.14 22.00
C LEU A 333 -6.48 23.98 21.92
N GLU A 334 -7.62 23.34 21.70
CA GLU A 334 -8.92 24.05 21.72
C GLU A 334 -9.20 24.60 23.12
N ALA A 335 -8.91 23.83 24.17
CA ALA A 335 -9.09 24.29 25.56
C ALA A 335 -8.21 25.49 25.88
N LEU A 336 -7.02 25.56 25.28
CA LEU A 336 -6.11 26.69 25.41
C LEU A 336 -6.49 27.87 24.51
N GLN A 337 -7.54 27.73 23.70
CA GLN A 337 -7.97 28.73 22.72
C GLN A 337 -6.85 29.07 21.73
N TYR A 338 -6.06 28.07 21.38
CA TYR A 338 -4.93 28.23 20.47
C TYR A 338 -5.38 28.69 19.08
N LYS A 339 -4.63 29.60 18.50
CA LYS A 339 -4.78 29.97 17.08
C LYS A 339 -3.38 30.26 16.51
N ALA A 340 -3.09 29.67 15.36
CA ALA A 340 -1.85 29.97 14.65
C ALA A 340 -1.93 31.33 13.98
N ASP A 341 -0.78 31.86 13.62
CA ASP A 341 -0.70 33.10 12.83
C ASP A 341 -1.37 32.86 11.45
N PRO A 342 -2.40 33.61 11.08
CA PRO A 342 -3.07 33.38 9.80
C PRO A 342 -2.17 33.62 8.60
N ALA A 343 -1.05 34.31 8.74
CA ALA A 343 -0.08 34.47 7.66
C ALA A 343 0.52 33.15 7.23
N LEU A 344 0.53 32.14 8.11
CA LEU A 344 1.05 30.80 7.75
C LEU A 344 0.33 30.25 6.52
N LEU A 345 -1.00 30.28 6.51
CA LEU A 345 -1.77 29.71 5.40
C LEU A 345 -1.65 30.54 4.13
N THR A 346 -1.50 31.85 4.26
CA THR A 346 -1.24 32.70 3.09
C THR A 346 0.09 32.31 2.43
N ASP A 347 1.13 32.14 3.24
CA ASP A 347 2.45 31.78 2.73
C ASP A 347 2.45 30.33 2.19
N LEU A 348 1.70 29.43 2.84
CA LEU A 348 1.57 28.05 2.38
C LEU A 348 0.96 28.01 0.98
N ARG A 349 -0.11 28.76 0.76
CA ARG A 349 -0.76 28.81 -0.55
C ARG A 349 0.18 29.36 -1.62
N ALA A 350 0.96 30.39 -1.30
CA ALA A 350 1.94 30.94 -2.24
C ALA A 350 3.01 29.89 -2.59
N ALA A 351 3.51 29.17 -1.59
CA ALA A 351 4.51 28.13 -1.83
C ALA A 351 3.93 26.99 -2.69
N HIS A 352 2.69 26.60 -2.42
CA HIS A 352 2.01 25.56 -3.19
C HIS A 352 1.85 25.98 -4.66
N GLU A 353 1.39 27.20 -4.90
CA GLU A 353 1.23 27.72 -6.26
C GLU A 353 2.56 27.75 -7.01
N GLN A 354 3.64 28.16 -6.34
CA GLN A 354 4.98 28.16 -6.95
C GLN A 354 5.44 26.76 -7.29
N ALA A 355 5.22 25.80 -6.38
CA ALA A 355 5.66 24.41 -6.61
C ALA A 355 4.87 23.78 -7.75
N VAL A 356 3.56 24.00 -7.80
CA VAL A 356 2.71 23.46 -8.87
C VAL A 356 3.11 24.08 -10.21
N ALA A 357 3.31 25.39 -10.26
CA ALA A 357 3.69 26.08 -11.50
C ALA A 357 5.04 25.57 -12.02
N ALA A 358 6.02 25.40 -11.12
CA ALA A 358 7.33 24.90 -11.51
C ALA A 358 7.25 23.49 -12.09
N LEU A 359 6.44 22.62 -11.46
CA LEU A 359 6.27 21.26 -11.95
C LEU A 359 5.60 21.26 -13.33
N ARG A 360 4.51 21.99 -13.48
CA ARG A 360 3.76 22.06 -14.75
C ARG A 360 4.61 22.60 -15.89
N ASP A 361 5.42 23.59 -15.60
CA ASP A 361 6.30 24.19 -16.60
C ASP A 361 7.30 23.13 -17.12
N GLY A 362 7.77 22.26 -16.22
CA GLY A 362 8.69 21.18 -16.57
C GLY A 362 8.05 20.02 -17.32
N LEU A 363 6.73 19.91 -17.31
CA LEU A 363 6.04 18.78 -17.96
C LEU A 363 5.85 18.96 -19.46
N GLY A 364 5.88 20.20 -19.96
CA GLY A 364 5.61 20.44 -21.38
C GLY A 364 4.25 19.87 -21.78
N PRO A 365 4.18 19.08 -22.86
CA PRO A 365 2.89 18.56 -23.32
C PRO A 365 2.24 17.56 -22.36
N TYR A 366 2.99 17.00 -21.42
CA TYR A 366 2.42 16.04 -20.48
C TYR A 366 1.48 16.72 -19.46
N ALA A 367 1.53 18.03 -19.31
CA ALA A 367 0.60 18.73 -18.42
C ALA A 367 -0.85 18.52 -18.87
N GLU A 368 -1.09 18.49 -20.19
CA GLU A 368 -2.43 18.23 -20.71
C GLU A 368 -2.89 16.79 -20.42
N LEU A 369 -1.97 15.84 -20.50
CA LEU A 369 -2.28 14.44 -20.16
C LEU A 369 -2.76 14.33 -18.70
N VAL A 370 -2.05 14.99 -17.78
CA VAL A 370 -2.43 14.96 -16.36
C VAL A 370 -3.84 15.53 -16.19
N ARG A 371 -4.11 16.65 -16.84
CA ARG A 371 -5.42 17.30 -16.77
C ARG A 371 -6.53 16.39 -17.29
N GLN A 372 -6.27 15.69 -18.39
CA GLN A 372 -7.24 14.77 -18.98
C GLN A 372 -7.52 13.58 -18.06
N ILE A 373 -6.47 12.99 -17.49
CA ILE A 373 -6.65 11.88 -16.55
C ILE A 373 -7.50 12.33 -15.36
N GLN A 374 -7.18 13.50 -14.80
CA GLN A 374 -7.92 14.04 -13.65
C GLN A 374 -9.41 14.22 -13.99
N SER A 375 -9.69 14.73 -15.18
CA SER A 375 -11.07 14.96 -15.63
C SER A 375 -11.86 13.65 -15.73
N VAL A 376 -11.24 12.61 -16.26
CA VAL A 376 -11.89 11.29 -16.41
C VAL A 376 -12.00 10.59 -15.07
N ALA A 377 -10.99 10.70 -14.23
CA ALA A 377 -10.94 10.01 -12.94
C ALA A 377 -11.96 10.58 -11.95
N GLY A 378 -12.19 11.88 -11.98
CA GLY A 378 -13.06 12.52 -11.00
C GLY A 378 -12.43 12.54 -9.62
N ARG A 379 -13.23 12.31 -8.58
CA ARG A 379 -12.75 12.35 -7.21
C ARG A 379 -12.67 10.96 -6.56
N ASN A 380 -13.39 9.97 -7.07
CA ASN A 380 -13.50 8.65 -6.46
C ASN A 380 -12.76 7.62 -7.33
N PHE A 381 -11.45 7.51 -7.12
CA PHE A 381 -10.62 6.63 -7.95
C PHE A 381 -9.41 6.12 -7.17
N ASN A 382 -8.88 4.99 -7.61
CA ASN A 382 -7.60 4.46 -7.16
C ASN A 382 -6.52 4.91 -8.16
N TRP A 383 -5.45 5.50 -7.63
CA TRP A 383 -4.30 5.93 -8.43
C TRP A 383 -3.11 5.04 -8.06
N VAL A 384 -2.82 4.06 -8.93
CA VAL A 384 -1.82 3.02 -8.68
C VAL A 384 -0.63 3.26 -9.61
N ARG A 385 0.60 3.30 -9.07
CA ARG A 385 1.77 3.69 -9.86
C ARG A 385 2.93 2.73 -9.70
N ASP A 386 3.53 2.41 -10.84
CA ASP A 386 4.83 1.77 -10.88
C ASP A 386 5.93 2.82 -10.71
N VAL A 387 7.17 2.38 -10.56
CA VAL A 387 8.33 3.27 -10.56
C VAL A 387 8.62 3.70 -12.00
N THR A 388 8.43 4.97 -12.30
CA THR A 388 8.69 5.56 -13.63
C THR A 388 9.15 7.01 -13.47
N VAL A 389 9.73 7.58 -14.52
CA VAL A 389 10.03 9.01 -14.55
C VAL A 389 8.74 9.82 -14.31
N SER A 390 7.66 9.41 -14.98
CA SER A 390 6.37 10.09 -14.86
C SER A 390 5.84 10.06 -13.42
N ASN A 391 6.00 8.93 -12.73
CA ASN A 391 5.58 8.87 -11.33
C ASN A 391 6.44 9.78 -10.45
N SER A 392 7.75 9.79 -10.67
CA SER A 392 8.67 10.62 -9.88
C SER A 392 8.37 12.12 -10.05
N THR A 393 7.82 12.49 -11.20
CA THR A 393 7.45 13.88 -11.46
C THR A 393 5.99 14.13 -11.08
N TRP A 394 5.05 13.88 -12.00
CA TRP A 394 3.67 14.28 -11.80
C TRP A 394 2.80 13.22 -11.11
N GLY A 395 3.13 11.94 -11.26
CA GLY A 395 2.31 10.88 -10.68
C GLY A 395 2.24 10.93 -9.17
N ASN A 396 3.33 11.30 -8.52
CA ASN A 396 3.40 11.37 -7.06
C ASN A 396 2.76 12.64 -6.48
N ARG A 397 2.46 13.66 -7.31
CA ARG A 397 1.99 14.90 -6.72
C ARG A 397 1.00 15.73 -7.54
N GLU A 398 1.16 15.81 -8.85
CA GLU A 398 0.32 16.72 -9.66
C GLU A 398 -1.11 16.20 -9.85
N LEU A 399 -1.26 14.89 -10.11
CA LEU A 399 -2.60 14.30 -10.19
C LEU A 399 -3.16 14.23 -8.77
N ARG A 400 -4.28 14.89 -8.53
CA ARG A 400 -4.84 15.05 -7.19
C ARG A 400 -5.57 13.82 -6.71
N ILE A 401 -5.41 13.52 -5.43
CA ILE A 401 -6.08 12.42 -4.72
C ILE A 401 -6.93 13.05 -3.60
N PHE A 402 -8.14 12.52 -3.41
CA PHE A 402 -9.11 13.16 -2.52
C PHE A 402 -9.54 12.27 -1.36
N GLU A 403 -9.14 11.00 -1.37
CA GLU A 403 -9.54 10.04 -0.35
C GLU A 403 -8.31 9.35 0.21
N PRO A 404 -8.27 9.08 1.51
CA PRO A 404 -7.18 8.27 2.05
C PRO A 404 -7.21 6.87 1.43
N SER A 405 -6.07 6.26 1.29
CA SER A 405 -5.90 4.92 0.70
C SER A 405 -6.17 4.85 -0.80
N ALA A 406 -6.47 5.97 -1.45
CA ALA A 406 -6.68 5.98 -2.91
C ALA A 406 -5.37 5.89 -3.69
N GLY A 407 -4.25 6.32 -3.09
CA GLY A 407 -2.96 6.28 -3.76
C GLY A 407 -2.14 5.07 -3.34
N VAL A 408 -1.72 4.27 -4.32
CA VAL A 408 -0.88 3.09 -4.09
C VAL A 408 0.31 3.18 -5.04
N HIS A 409 1.51 2.99 -4.54
CA HIS A 409 2.67 2.97 -5.41
C HIS A 409 3.75 2.04 -4.86
N ALA A 410 4.72 1.70 -5.71
CA ALA A 410 5.83 0.81 -5.36
C ALA A 410 6.82 1.59 -4.49
N THR A 411 6.61 1.56 -3.18
CA THR A 411 7.38 2.33 -2.19
C THR A 411 8.80 1.83 -2.01
N GLY A 412 9.00 0.54 -2.21
CA GLY A 412 10.32 -0.08 -2.06
C GLY A 412 11.23 0.09 -3.25
N GLY A 413 10.72 0.68 -4.32
CA GLY A 413 11.53 0.98 -5.51
C GLY A 413 11.62 -0.14 -6.54
N GLY A 414 10.89 -1.23 -6.34
CA GLY A 414 10.83 -2.31 -7.33
C GLY A 414 9.98 -1.93 -8.54
N ILE A 415 10.49 -2.15 -9.74
CA ILE A 415 9.71 -1.94 -10.96
C ILE A 415 8.89 -3.19 -11.30
N GLY A 416 7.84 -3.00 -12.10
CA GLY A 416 6.98 -4.11 -12.54
C GLY A 416 5.84 -4.41 -11.60
N GLN A 417 5.72 -3.71 -10.49
CA GLN A 417 4.72 -3.98 -9.48
C GLN A 417 3.39 -3.25 -9.72
N GLY A 418 3.44 -2.16 -10.49
CA GLY A 418 2.26 -1.29 -10.63
C GLY A 418 1.04 -1.97 -11.24
N MET A 419 1.22 -2.70 -12.33
CA MET A 419 0.07 -3.31 -13.01
C MET A 419 -0.59 -4.40 -12.16
N PRO A 420 0.13 -5.35 -11.57
CA PRO A 420 -0.54 -6.30 -10.67
C PRO A 420 -1.13 -5.61 -9.42
N MET A 421 -0.49 -4.57 -8.89
CA MET A 421 -1.10 -3.77 -7.81
C MET A 421 -2.44 -3.19 -8.26
N ALA A 422 -2.51 -2.67 -9.48
CA ALA A 422 -3.76 -2.09 -9.98
C ALA A 422 -4.86 -3.16 -10.10
N ILE A 423 -4.50 -4.38 -10.48
CA ILE A 423 -5.47 -5.48 -10.48
C ILE A 423 -6.04 -5.70 -9.08
N GLY A 424 -5.16 -5.74 -8.07
CA GLY A 424 -5.59 -5.90 -6.69
C GLY A 424 -6.52 -4.79 -6.23
N ALA A 425 -6.19 -3.54 -6.58
CA ALA A 425 -7.03 -2.40 -6.23
C ALA A 425 -8.38 -2.45 -6.95
N ALA A 426 -8.39 -2.85 -8.23
CA ALA A 426 -9.63 -2.95 -9.00
C ALA A 426 -10.55 -4.05 -8.44
N ILE A 427 -9.98 -5.20 -8.08
CA ILE A 427 -10.75 -6.27 -7.45
C ILE A 427 -11.28 -5.79 -6.10
N GLY A 428 -10.46 -5.08 -5.33
CA GLY A 428 -10.88 -4.52 -4.05
C GLY A 428 -12.07 -3.58 -4.20
N ALA A 429 -12.03 -2.69 -5.19
CA ALA A 429 -13.15 -1.79 -5.46
C ALA A 429 -14.41 -2.57 -5.84
N ALA A 430 -14.25 -3.65 -6.63
CA ALA A 430 -15.38 -4.47 -7.07
C ALA A 430 -16.03 -5.21 -5.90
N VAL A 431 -15.24 -5.89 -5.07
CA VAL A 431 -15.80 -6.73 -3.99
C VAL A 431 -16.32 -5.90 -2.82
N THR A 432 -15.81 -4.69 -2.62
CA THR A 432 -16.31 -3.80 -1.56
C THR A 432 -17.41 -2.86 -2.03
N GLY A 433 -17.63 -2.77 -3.34
CA GLY A 433 -18.65 -1.88 -3.90
C GLY A 433 -18.32 -0.40 -3.72
N SER A 434 -17.05 -0.04 -3.65
CA SER A 434 -16.66 1.36 -3.39
C SER A 434 -16.95 2.30 -4.55
N GLY A 435 -17.12 1.76 -5.75
CA GLY A 435 -17.32 2.58 -6.95
C GLY A 435 -16.06 3.25 -7.47
N ARG A 436 -14.91 3.00 -6.88
CA ARG A 436 -13.66 3.61 -7.32
C ARG A 436 -13.24 3.09 -8.69
N LYS A 437 -12.99 4.00 -9.61
CA LYS A 437 -12.31 3.68 -10.86
C LYS A 437 -10.84 3.44 -10.56
N THR A 438 -10.21 2.51 -11.26
CA THR A 438 -8.79 2.21 -11.02
C THR A 438 -7.95 2.61 -12.23
N PHE A 439 -6.94 3.42 -11.98
CA PHE A 439 -5.98 3.87 -12.99
C PHE A 439 -4.59 3.40 -12.58
N CYS A 440 -3.84 2.87 -13.54
CA CYS A 440 -2.48 2.41 -13.35
C CYS A 440 -1.53 3.23 -14.20
N LEU A 441 -0.51 3.82 -13.59
CA LEU A 441 0.57 4.48 -14.33
C LEU A 441 1.79 3.56 -14.31
N ALA A 442 2.29 3.21 -15.49
CA ALA A 442 3.44 2.32 -15.62
C ALA A 442 4.33 2.76 -16.77
N GLY A 443 5.62 2.50 -16.65
CA GLY A 443 6.54 2.59 -17.76
C GLY A 443 6.59 1.27 -18.52
N ASP A 444 6.97 1.30 -19.79
CA ASP A 444 7.03 0.08 -20.61
C ASP A 444 8.01 -0.95 -20.03
N GLY A 445 9.14 -0.49 -19.49
CA GLY A 445 10.12 -1.40 -18.90
C GLY A 445 9.60 -2.14 -17.67
N GLY A 446 8.89 -1.43 -16.79
CA GLY A 446 8.27 -2.06 -15.62
C GLY A 446 7.09 -2.95 -16.02
N PHE A 447 6.26 -2.46 -16.91
CA PHE A 447 5.05 -3.16 -17.35
C PHE A 447 5.37 -4.57 -17.88
N ILE A 448 6.47 -4.71 -18.63
CA ILE A 448 6.80 -5.99 -19.25
C ILE A 448 7.22 -7.06 -18.24
N LEU A 449 7.69 -6.65 -17.05
CA LEU A 449 8.18 -7.61 -16.06
C LEU A 449 7.07 -8.50 -15.49
N ASN A 450 5.84 -8.00 -15.46
CA ASN A 450 4.70 -8.79 -15.01
C ASN A 450 3.62 -8.86 -16.08
N LEU A 451 4.04 -8.89 -17.35
CA LEU A 451 3.14 -8.87 -18.50
C LEU A 451 2.11 -10.00 -18.45
N GLY A 452 2.51 -11.16 -17.91
CA GLY A 452 1.59 -12.30 -17.80
C GLY A 452 0.31 -11.97 -17.01
N GLU A 453 0.37 -11.00 -16.10
CA GLU A 453 -0.80 -10.64 -15.31
C GLU A 453 -1.90 -9.94 -16.11
N LEU A 454 -1.62 -9.53 -17.36
CA LEU A 454 -2.70 -9.09 -18.24
C LEU A 454 -3.75 -10.19 -18.43
N ALA A 455 -3.30 -11.45 -18.48
CA ALA A 455 -4.24 -12.57 -18.60
C ALA A 455 -5.11 -12.67 -17.35
N CYS A 456 -4.54 -12.42 -16.17
CA CYS A 456 -5.31 -12.37 -14.93
C CYS A 456 -6.33 -11.22 -14.98
N MET A 457 -5.88 -10.03 -15.39
CA MET A 457 -6.75 -8.86 -15.50
C MET A 457 -7.97 -9.15 -16.38
N VAL A 458 -7.74 -9.79 -17.53
CA VAL A 458 -8.82 -10.11 -18.47
C VAL A 458 -9.72 -11.22 -17.91
N GLN A 459 -9.13 -12.28 -17.39
CA GLN A 459 -9.88 -13.41 -16.83
C GLN A 459 -10.82 -12.95 -15.70
N GLU A 460 -10.33 -12.08 -14.84
CA GLU A 460 -11.07 -11.61 -13.68
C GLU A 460 -11.95 -10.39 -13.98
N GLU A 461 -11.91 -9.92 -15.21
CA GLU A 461 -12.66 -8.73 -15.65
C GLU A 461 -12.38 -7.53 -14.74
N ALA A 462 -11.13 -7.38 -14.31
CA ALA A 462 -10.74 -6.28 -13.42
C ALA A 462 -10.91 -4.93 -14.13
N PRO A 463 -11.80 -4.05 -13.63
CA PRO A 463 -12.09 -2.80 -14.36
C PRO A 463 -11.02 -1.74 -14.06
N MET A 464 -10.08 -1.58 -14.99
CA MET A 464 -8.98 -0.64 -14.79
C MET A 464 -8.49 -0.06 -16.12
N VAL A 465 -7.86 1.10 -16.04
CA VAL A 465 -7.23 1.79 -17.15
C VAL A 465 -5.72 1.82 -16.90
N ILE A 466 -4.94 1.38 -17.87
CA ILE A 466 -3.48 1.43 -17.80
C ILE A 466 -2.99 2.60 -18.66
N VAL A 467 -2.29 3.54 -18.02
CA VAL A 467 -1.60 4.64 -18.69
C VAL A 467 -0.13 4.21 -18.83
N LEU A 468 0.24 3.82 -20.02
CA LEU A 468 1.58 3.27 -20.28
C LEU A 468 2.46 4.35 -20.90
N MET A 469 3.50 4.75 -20.16
CA MET A 469 4.49 5.73 -20.63
C MET A 469 5.61 4.97 -21.30
N ASN A 470 5.63 5.02 -22.62
CA ASN A 470 6.50 4.17 -23.45
C ASN A 470 7.65 4.98 -24.04
N ASP A 471 8.80 4.94 -23.40
CA ASP A 471 10.02 5.57 -23.91
C ASP A 471 11.00 4.53 -24.49
N LYS A 472 10.57 3.27 -24.55
CA LYS A 472 11.33 2.14 -25.13
C LYS A 472 12.65 1.89 -24.40
N SER A 473 12.70 2.23 -23.11
CA SER A 473 13.93 2.08 -22.32
C SER A 473 13.58 2.05 -20.83
N TYR A 474 14.56 1.69 -20.02
CA TYR A 474 14.49 1.96 -18.59
C TYR A 474 14.94 3.41 -18.39
N GLY A 475 14.04 4.34 -18.66
CA GLY A 475 14.37 5.76 -18.77
C GLY A 475 15.16 6.35 -17.60
N VAL A 476 14.76 6.00 -16.36
CA VAL A 476 15.49 6.49 -15.18
C VAL A 476 16.96 6.00 -15.24
N ILE A 477 17.14 4.72 -15.54
CA ILE A 477 18.48 4.12 -15.57
C ILE A 477 19.30 4.73 -16.71
N LYS A 478 18.66 4.89 -17.88
CA LYS A 478 19.33 5.50 -19.02
C LYS A 478 19.83 6.91 -18.69
N ASN A 479 18.98 7.72 -18.04
CA ASN A 479 19.39 9.09 -17.67
C ASN A 479 20.62 9.08 -16.74
N ILE A 480 20.63 8.15 -15.79
CA ILE A 480 21.77 8.02 -14.87
C ILE A 480 23.02 7.55 -15.61
N GLN A 481 22.87 6.57 -16.51
CA GLN A 481 24.01 6.08 -17.31
C GLN A 481 24.60 7.18 -18.18
N ASP A 482 23.73 7.95 -18.82
CA ASP A 482 24.20 9.06 -19.66
C ASP A 482 24.97 10.10 -18.84
N ALA A 483 24.43 10.45 -17.66
CA ALA A 483 25.01 11.49 -16.83
C ALA A 483 26.30 11.06 -16.12
N GLN A 484 26.38 9.81 -15.69
CA GLN A 484 27.47 9.37 -14.80
C GLN A 484 28.44 8.40 -15.44
N TYR A 485 28.05 7.70 -16.50
CA TYR A 485 28.85 6.62 -17.07
C TYR A 485 29.07 6.77 -18.57
N GLY A 486 28.86 7.96 -19.11
CA GLY A 486 29.13 8.25 -20.52
C GLY A 486 28.26 7.46 -21.51
N GLY A 487 27.06 7.04 -21.07
CA GLY A 487 26.13 6.39 -21.97
C GLY A 487 26.47 4.93 -22.37
N ARG A 488 27.52 4.48 -21.57
CA ARG A 488 27.85 3.07 -21.87
C ARG A 488 26.73 2.16 -21.37
N UNK A 489 26.12 1.40 -22.65
CA UNK A 489 24.84 0.92 -22.42
C UNK A 489 24.56 -0.48 -22.30
N UNK A 490 24.28 -0.82 -21.42
CA UNK A 490 23.69 -2.03 -21.22
C UNK A 490 22.25 -1.90 -21.13
N UNK A 491 21.82 -1.32 -21.35
CA UNK A 491 20.60 -1.36 -20.96
C UNK A 491 19.43 -0.89 -21.55
N UNK A 492 19.53 -0.53 -22.12
CA UNK A 492 18.39 0.19 -22.30
C UNK A 492 17.42 -0.46 -23.26
N UNK A 493 17.69 -1.20 -23.59
CA UNK A 493 16.81 -1.46 -24.61
C UNK A 493 15.65 -2.32 -24.17
N UNK A 494 15.10 -1.82 -23.61
CA UNK A 494 13.98 -2.48 -23.28
C UNK A 494 13.21 -2.76 -24.47
N UNK A 495 13.31 -3.56 -24.79
CA UNK A 495 12.65 -3.92 -25.91
C UNK A 495 11.21 -3.66 -25.85
N UNK A 496 11.12 -2.96 -26.45
CA UNK A 496 9.82 -2.55 -26.63
C UNK A 496 9.00 -3.41 -27.52
N UNK A 497 9.34 -4.34 -27.71
CA UNK A 497 8.58 -5.18 -28.47
C UNK A 497 7.28 -5.57 -27.85
N UNK A 498 7.28 -5.56 -26.88
CA UNK A 498 6.10 -5.94 -26.20
C UNK A 498 5.02 -4.92 -26.17
N UNK A 499 5.40 -3.99 -26.33
CA UNK A 499 4.43 -2.96 -26.24
C UNK A 499 3.42 -3.02 -27.39
N UNK A 500 3.77 -3.46 -28.23
CA UNK A 500 2.87 -3.60 -29.32
C UNK A 500 1.77 -4.58 -29.05
N UNK A 501 2.12 -5.40 -28.50
CA UNK A 501 1.21 -6.39 -28.18
C UNK A 501 0.27 -6.00 -27.07
N UNK A 502 0.72 -5.32 -26.40
CA UNK A 502 -0.06 -4.89 -25.29
C UNK A 502 -1.05 -3.80 -25.65
N UNK A 503 -0.67 -3.24 -26.36
CA UNK A 503 -1.53 -2.20 -26.78
C UNK A 503 -2.78 -2.70 -27.49
N UNK A 504 -2.59 -3.61 -27.84
CA UNK A 504 -3.71 -4.19 -28.43
C UNK A 504 -4.72 -4.71 -27.42
N UNK A 505 -4.25 -4.95 -26.54
CA UNK A 505 -5.09 -5.48 -25.57
C UNK A 505 -5.88 -4.45 -24.82
N UNK A 506 -5.31 -3.57 -24.85
CA UNK A 506 -5.93 -2.56 -24.13
C UNK A 506 -6.94 -1.84 -24.98
N THR A 507 -6.69 -1.84 -26.07
CA THR A 507 -7.61 -1.12 -26.99
C THR A 507 -8.87 -1.93 -27.30
N THR A 508 -8.81 -3.21 -27.16
CA THR A 508 -9.93 -4.04 -27.60
C THR A 508 -11.19 -3.84 -26.73
N ARG A 509 -11.05 -3.55 -25.48
CA ARG A 509 -12.24 -3.34 -24.64
C ARG A 509 -12.78 -1.91 -24.65
N CYS A 510 -11.92 -0.95 -24.87
CA CYS A 510 -12.41 0.41 -25.09
C CYS A 510 -13.26 0.47 -26.39
N CYS A 511 -12.95 -0.42 -27.33
CA CYS A 511 -13.69 -0.51 -28.59
C CYS A 511 -14.93 -1.42 -28.55
N ALA A 512 -15.00 -2.35 -27.58
CA ALA A 512 -16.14 -3.28 -27.50
C ALA A 512 -17.42 -2.61 -26.98
N SER A 513 -17.30 -1.44 -26.38
CA SER A 513 -18.47 -0.65 -25.95
C SER A 513 -18.76 0.47 -26.95
N ARG A 514 -18.59 0.18 -28.25
CA ARG A 514 -18.75 1.16 -29.34
C ARG A 514 -20.10 1.90 -29.36
N SER A 515 -21.10 1.36 -28.69
CA SER A 515 -22.43 1.98 -28.73
C SER A 515 -22.61 3.15 -27.75
N ARG A 516 -21.68 3.37 -26.83
CA ARG A 516 -21.85 4.40 -25.79
C ARG A 516 -20.74 5.45 -25.65
N CYS A 517 -19.66 5.32 -26.39
CA CYS A 517 -18.56 6.30 -26.27
C CYS A 517 -18.58 7.30 -27.43
N ARG A 518 -19.32 8.39 -27.24
CA ARG A 518 -19.44 9.46 -28.24
C ARG A 518 -18.61 10.70 -27.89
N THR A 519 -17.67 10.61 -26.95
CA THR A 519 -16.92 11.79 -26.55
C THR A 519 -15.58 11.91 -27.30
N ARG A 520 -15.19 13.16 -27.52
CA ARG A 520 -13.92 13.53 -28.20
C ARG A 520 -12.68 12.92 -27.51
N ALA A 521 -12.78 12.64 -26.22
CA ALA A 521 -11.67 12.06 -25.46
C ALA A 521 -11.26 10.69 -25.96
N CYS A 522 -12.21 9.88 -26.49
CA CYS A 522 -11.89 8.55 -27.01
C CYS A 522 -11.09 8.57 -28.31
N ARG A 523 -11.07 9.71 -29.01
CA ARG A 523 -10.34 9.81 -30.28
C ARG A 523 -8.89 10.23 -30.11
N ALA A 524 -8.58 10.87 -28.99
CA ALA A 524 -7.23 11.38 -28.72
C ALA A 524 -6.24 10.30 -28.27
N TRP A 525 -6.76 9.11 -27.96
CA TRP A 525 -5.93 8.02 -27.43
C TRP A 525 -5.42 7.05 -28.50
N ARG A 526 -5.53 7.41 -29.78
CA ARG A 526 -5.13 6.52 -30.89
C ARG A 526 -3.72 6.75 -31.43
N THR A 527 -2.96 7.70 -30.87
CA THR A 527 -1.59 7.94 -31.38
C THR A 527 -0.53 7.63 -30.31
#